data_39c8a92f41c3061cfca5a38bade1b312
#
_entry.id   39c8a92f41c3061cfca5a38bade1b312
#
_cell.length_a   1.000
_cell.length_b   1.000
_cell.length_c   1.000
_cell.angle_alpha   90.00
_cell.angle_beta   90.00
_cell.angle_gamma   90.00
#
_symmetry.space_group_name_H-M   'P 1'
#
loop_
_entity.id
_entity.type
_entity.pdbx_description
1 polymer ?
#
loop_
_entity_poly.entity_id
_entity_poly.type
_entity_poly.pdbx_seq_one_letter_code
_entity_poly.pdbx_strand_id
1 'polypeptide(L)'
;MRIVKDTSIDFMSRTFIASCISALLILVGAVSLITNGGPKLSIDFKGGTLVAVNFTEPVDINKIRSSLSSVSIDGQNFDFSKEEIKHFGDESNVAIRIASMENEPPLFANRVSESLASVYPDLLPQEKSDFILSVDKVGPKVGAELSSDAVLAILYALG
;
A
#
# COMPACT_ATOMS: atom_id res chain seq x y z
N MET A 1 -3.07 50.26 18.04
CA MET A 1 -4.34 49.53 18.18
C MET A 1 -4.01 48.09 18.60
N ARG A 2 -4.30 47.67 19.86
CA ARG A 2 -4.19 46.27 20.29
C ARG A 2 -5.42 45.53 19.79
N ILE A 3 -5.26 44.62 18.86
CA ILE A 3 -6.35 43.85 18.24
C ILE A 3 -6.73 42.62 19.08
N VAL A 4 -5.82 42.17 19.95
CA VAL A 4 -6.05 41.02 20.83
C VAL A 4 -6.25 41.50 22.26
N LYS A 5 -7.43 41.19 22.80
CA LYS A 5 -7.78 41.44 24.21
C LYS A 5 -6.95 40.46 25.09
N ASP A 6 -6.52 40.90 26.26
CA ASP A 6 -5.81 40.03 27.21
C ASP A 6 -6.72 38.83 27.56
N THR A 7 -6.44 37.70 26.96
CA THR A 7 -7.23 36.47 27.12
C THR A 7 -6.51 35.60 28.14
N SER A 8 -6.98 35.55 29.38
CA SER A 8 -6.52 34.58 30.38
C SER A 8 -7.39 33.32 30.25
N ILE A 9 -6.93 32.32 29.48
CA ILE A 9 -7.60 31.04 29.39
C ILE A 9 -6.95 30.12 30.43
N ASP A 10 -7.77 29.63 31.38
CA ASP A 10 -7.33 28.64 32.36
C ASP A 10 -7.29 27.25 31.74
N PHE A 11 -6.16 26.91 31.12
CA PHE A 11 -5.96 25.60 30.50
C PHE A 11 -5.85 24.48 31.54
N MET A 12 -5.37 24.76 32.71
CA MET A 12 -5.11 23.75 33.74
C MET A 12 -6.38 23.20 34.39
N SER A 13 -7.45 23.98 34.47
CA SER A 13 -8.72 23.53 35.04
C SER A 13 -9.40 22.46 34.20
N ARG A 14 -9.05 22.35 32.91
CA ARG A 14 -9.67 21.39 31.96
C ARG A 14 -8.77 20.21 31.59
N THR A 15 -7.57 20.09 32.18
CA THR A 15 -6.63 19.00 31.89
C THR A 15 -7.22 17.62 32.12
N PHE A 16 -8.00 17.44 33.19
CA PHE A 16 -8.64 16.15 33.46
C PHE A 16 -9.62 15.74 32.34
N ILE A 17 -10.46 16.66 31.86
CA ILE A 17 -11.40 16.40 30.78
C ILE A 17 -10.65 16.09 29.49
N ALA A 18 -9.63 16.87 29.17
CA ALA A 18 -8.79 16.65 27.99
C ALA A 18 -8.08 15.29 28.03
N SER A 19 -7.56 14.89 29.20
CA SER A 19 -6.92 13.58 29.38
C SER A 19 -7.93 12.42 29.22
N CYS A 20 -9.13 12.56 29.74
CA CYS A 20 -10.20 11.56 29.55
C CYS A 20 -10.59 11.40 28.08
N ILE A 21 -10.72 12.52 27.36
CA ILE A 21 -11.04 12.49 25.92
C ILE A 21 -9.88 11.82 25.13
N SER A 22 -8.65 12.18 25.44
CA SER A 22 -7.47 11.58 24.80
C SER A 22 -7.38 10.08 25.08
N ALA A 23 -7.57 9.66 26.32
CA ALA A 23 -7.59 8.24 26.69
C ALA A 23 -8.72 7.47 25.97
N LEU A 24 -9.90 8.07 25.85
CA LEU A 24 -11.00 7.47 25.11
C LEU A 24 -10.67 7.30 23.64
N LEU A 25 -10.09 8.30 22.98
CA LEU A 25 -9.69 8.23 21.56
C LEU A 25 -8.62 7.16 21.33
N ILE A 26 -7.63 7.06 22.22
CA ILE A 26 -6.60 6.01 22.15
C ILE A 26 -7.24 4.62 22.30
N LEU A 27 -8.16 4.47 23.24
CA LEU A 27 -8.85 3.19 23.47
C LEU A 27 -9.68 2.78 22.24
N VAL A 28 -10.47 3.71 21.68
CA VAL A 28 -11.24 3.47 20.44
C VAL A 28 -10.30 3.09 19.28
N GLY A 29 -9.16 3.79 19.13
CA GLY A 29 -8.16 3.47 18.12
C GLY A 29 -7.56 2.08 18.32
N ALA A 30 -7.22 1.72 19.55
CA ALA A 30 -6.68 0.39 19.87
C ALA A 30 -7.69 -0.73 19.59
N VAL A 31 -8.95 -0.56 20.00
CA VAL A 31 -10.04 -1.51 19.70
C VAL A 31 -10.21 -1.66 18.18
N SER A 32 -10.22 -0.54 17.45
CA SER A 32 -10.33 -0.56 15.99
C SER A 32 -9.16 -1.30 15.33
N LEU A 33 -7.93 -1.12 15.80
CA LEU A 33 -6.76 -1.86 15.28
C LEU A 33 -6.90 -3.37 15.52
N ILE A 34 -7.33 -3.77 16.72
CA ILE A 34 -7.48 -5.19 17.06
C ILE A 34 -8.60 -5.82 16.23
N THR A 35 -9.74 -5.16 16.07
CA THR A 35 -10.88 -5.70 15.30
C THR A 35 -10.60 -5.80 13.81
N ASN A 36 -9.74 -4.92 13.27
CA ASN A 36 -9.33 -4.95 11.86
C ASN A 36 -8.08 -5.81 11.59
N GLY A 37 -7.58 -6.55 12.57
CA GLY A 37 -6.42 -7.43 12.40
C GLY A 37 -5.07 -6.72 12.35
N GLY A 38 -4.99 -5.50 12.91
CA GLY A 38 -3.77 -4.69 12.96
C GLY A 38 -3.66 -3.64 11.86
N PRO A 39 -2.51 -2.96 11.77
CA PRO A 39 -2.27 -1.96 10.74
C PRO A 39 -2.08 -2.61 9.36
N LYS A 40 -2.53 -1.93 8.31
CA LYS A 40 -2.26 -2.35 6.92
C LYS A 40 -0.80 -2.05 6.58
N LEU A 41 0.04 -3.06 6.64
CA LEU A 41 1.47 -2.95 6.33
C LEU A 41 1.70 -3.03 4.82
N SER A 42 2.68 -2.25 4.33
CA SER A 42 3.19 -2.31 2.96
C SER A 42 3.94 -3.64 2.70
N ILE A 43 4.23 -3.92 1.42
CA ILE A 43 5.05 -5.08 1.01
C ILE A 43 6.46 -5.06 1.62
N ASP A 44 6.97 -3.89 2.00
CA ASP A 44 8.26 -3.77 2.69
C ASP A 44 8.29 -4.51 4.03
N PHE A 45 7.14 -4.60 4.71
CA PHE A 45 6.98 -5.27 6.01
C PHE A 45 6.35 -6.65 5.91
N LYS A 46 5.54 -6.92 4.89
CA LYS A 46 4.90 -8.23 4.69
C LYS A 46 5.63 -9.13 3.69
N GLY A 47 6.50 -8.52 2.89
CA GLY A 47 7.00 -9.12 1.68
C GLY A 47 5.97 -9.03 0.55
N GLY A 48 6.44 -9.09 -0.68
CA GLY A 48 5.58 -9.03 -1.86
C GLY A 48 6.31 -8.54 -3.09
N THR A 49 5.56 -8.37 -4.17
CA THR A 49 6.07 -7.93 -5.46
C THR A 49 5.38 -6.63 -5.88
N LEU A 50 6.17 -5.62 -6.19
CA LEU A 50 5.74 -4.39 -6.85
C LEU A 50 6.01 -4.53 -8.34
N VAL A 51 4.99 -4.34 -9.16
CA VAL A 51 5.11 -4.24 -10.60
C VAL A 51 4.64 -2.86 -11.03
N ALA A 52 5.52 -2.06 -11.61
CA ALA A 52 5.18 -0.76 -12.17
C ALA A 52 5.30 -0.79 -13.70
N VAL A 53 4.24 -0.35 -14.38
CA VAL A 53 4.15 -0.35 -15.85
C VAL A 53 3.78 1.04 -16.36
N ASN A 54 4.18 1.33 -17.59
CA ASN A 54 3.92 2.58 -18.29
C ASN A 54 3.08 2.31 -19.55
N PHE A 55 1.96 3.02 -19.68
CA PHE A 55 1.18 3.12 -20.91
C PHE A 55 1.49 4.43 -21.63
N THR A 56 1.20 4.52 -22.92
CA THR A 56 1.43 5.73 -23.72
C THR A 56 0.45 6.87 -23.40
N GLU A 57 -0.71 6.54 -22.83
CA GLU A 57 -1.78 7.49 -22.48
C GLU A 57 -2.36 7.14 -21.10
N PRO A 58 -3.11 8.07 -20.46
CA PRO A 58 -3.81 7.83 -19.21
C PRO A 58 -4.75 6.62 -19.26
N VAL A 59 -4.75 5.79 -18.22
CA VAL A 59 -5.55 4.56 -18.13
C VAL A 59 -6.49 4.55 -16.93
N ASP A 60 -7.61 3.84 -17.05
CA ASP A 60 -8.58 3.68 -15.95
C ASP A 60 -8.18 2.52 -15.03
N ILE A 61 -7.87 2.87 -13.78
CA ILE A 61 -7.54 1.91 -12.71
C ILE A 61 -8.66 0.88 -12.48
N ASN A 62 -9.94 1.26 -12.63
CA ASN A 62 -11.04 0.33 -12.41
C ASN A 62 -11.10 -0.74 -13.49
N LYS A 63 -10.79 -0.39 -14.74
CA LYS A 63 -10.70 -1.35 -15.84
C LYS A 63 -9.53 -2.31 -15.62
N ILE A 64 -8.37 -1.81 -15.19
CA ILE A 64 -7.22 -2.63 -14.82
C ILE A 64 -7.58 -3.57 -13.67
N ARG A 65 -8.19 -3.05 -12.61
CA ARG A 65 -8.64 -3.83 -11.45
C ARG A 65 -9.59 -4.97 -11.84
N SER A 66 -10.53 -4.68 -12.72
CA SER A 66 -11.50 -5.68 -13.21
C SER A 66 -10.83 -6.81 -13.99
N SER A 67 -9.84 -6.49 -14.82
CA SER A 67 -9.11 -7.49 -15.61
C SER A 67 -8.19 -8.36 -14.74
N LEU A 68 -7.68 -7.81 -13.64
CA LEU A 68 -6.85 -8.54 -12.68
C LEU A 68 -7.66 -9.44 -11.72
N SER A 69 -9.00 -9.45 -11.83
CA SER A 69 -9.84 -10.38 -11.05
C SER A 69 -9.70 -11.85 -11.47
N SER A 70 -9.16 -12.11 -12.66
CA SER A 70 -8.98 -13.47 -13.19
C SER A 70 -7.73 -13.55 -14.07
N VAL A 71 -6.57 -13.58 -13.41
CA VAL A 71 -5.28 -13.75 -14.10
C VAL A 71 -4.89 -15.22 -14.07
N SER A 72 -4.72 -15.83 -15.24
CA SER A 72 -4.28 -17.22 -15.36
C SER A 72 -2.76 -17.29 -15.42
N ILE A 73 -2.15 -17.95 -14.44
CA ILE A 73 -0.70 -18.21 -14.38
C ILE A 73 -0.49 -19.71 -14.19
N ASP A 74 0.20 -20.33 -15.14
CA ASP A 74 0.52 -21.77 -15.14
C ASP A 74 -0.73 -22.68 -14.92
N GLY A 75 -1.88 -22.26 -15.47
CA GLY A 75 -3.14 -23.01 -15.37
C GLY A 75 -3.91 -22.80 -14.06
N GLN A 76 -3.42 -21.94 -13.16
CA GLN A 76 -4.12 -21.50 -11.96
C GLN A 76 -4.65 -20.08 -12.14
N ASN A 77 -5.87 -19.83 -11.67
CA ASN A 77 -6.46 -18.50 -11.68
C ASN A 77 -6.20 -17.77 -10.36
N PHE A 78 -5.68 -16.56 -10.48
CA PHE A 78 -5.43 -15.67 -9.36
C PHE A 78 -6.34 -14.44 -9.44
N ASP A 79 -6.84 -13.97 -8.29
CA ASP A 79 -7.62 -12.74 -8.16
C ASP A 79 -6.77 -11.67 -7.46
N PHE A 80 -6.31 -10.69 -8.24
CA PHE A 80 -5.55 -9.54 -7.76
C PHE A 80 -6.41 -8.25 -7.70
N SER A 81 -7.73 -8.34 -7.84
CA SER A 81 -8.61 -7.17 -7.81
C SER A 81 -8.62 -6.44 -6.47
N LYS A 82 -8.27 -7.16 -5.38
CA LYS A 82 -8.21 -6.63 -4.00
C LYS A 82 -6.85 -6.04 -3.64
N GLU A 83 -5.85 -6.25 -4.49
CA GLU A 83 -4.51 -5.74 -4.28
C GLU A 83 -4.44 -4.22 -4.47
N GLU A 84 -3.37 -3.61 -3.98
CA GLU A 84 -3.17 -2.17 -4.11
C GLU A 84 -2.77 -1.82 -5.55
N ILE A 85 -3.72 -1.24 -6.30
CA ILE A 85 -3.52 -0.77 -7.68
C ILE A 85 -3.74 0.72 -7.70
N LYS A 86 -2.75 1.48 -8.16
CA LYS A 86 -2.81 2.94 -8.21
C LYS A 86 -1.93 3.53 -9.31
N HIS A 87 -2.20 4.78 -9.67
CA HIS A 87 -1.29 5.54 -10.52
C HIS A 87 0.02 5.85 -9.78
N PHE A 88 1.11 5.89 -10.52
CA PHE A 88 2.45 6.13 -10.02
C PHE A 88 3.11 7.27 -10.79
N GLY A 89 3.15 8.44 -10.19
CA GLY A 89 3.70 9.65 -10.79
C GLY A 89 2.75 10.30 -11.80
N ASP A 90 2.41 9.63 -12.88
CA ASP A 90 1.50 10.10 -13.93
C ASP A 90 0.30 9.14 -14.09
N GLU A 91 -0.80 9.59 -14.70
CA GLU A 91 -2.01 8.78 -14.93
C GLU A 91 -1.81 7.67 -15.99
N SER A 92 -0.73 7.75 -16.77
CA SER A 92 -0.31 6.68 -17.69
C SER A 92 0.46 5.56 -16.99
N ASN A 93 1.02 5.80 -15.80
CA ASN A 93 1.79 4.83 -15.06
C ASN A 93 0.93 4.14 -14.01
N VAL A 94 1.04 2.81 -13.94
CA VAL A 94 0.30 2.00 -12.96
C VAL A 94 1.26 1.16 -12.14
N ALA A 95 1.12 1.24 -10.82
CA ALA A 95 1.83 0.39 -9.88
C ALA A 95 0.86 -0.57 -9.19
N ILE A 96 1.23 -1.84 -9.16
CA ILE A 96 0.50 -2.90 -8.48
C ILE A 96 1.41 -3.49 -7.42
N ARG A 97 0.90 -3.54 -6.18
CA ARG A 97 1.57 -4.20 -5.05
C ARG A 97 0.82 -5.47 -4.70
N ILE A 98 1.45 -6.60 -4.90
CA ILE A 98 0.90 -7.93 -4.66
C ILE A 98 1.61 -8.50 -3.44
N ALA A 99 0.85 -8.93 -2.43
CA ALA A 99 1.40 -9.55 -1.22
C ALA A 99 2.14 -10.85 -1.58
N SER A 100 3.19 -11.18 -0.80
CA SER A 100 3.96 -12.40 -1.01
C SER A 100 3.07 -13.64 -0.87
N MET A 101 3.19 -14.54 -1.83
CA MET A 101 2.50 -15.83 -1.83
C MET A 101 3.46 -16.96 -1.46
N GLU A 102 2.98 -17.95 -0.71
CA GLU A 102 3.80 -19.08 -0.22
C GLU A 102 4.36 -19.93 -1.36
N ASN A 103 3.61 -20.03 -2.48
CA ASN A 103 4.00 -20.76 -3.70
C ASN A 103 3.92 -19.81 -4.92
N GLU A 104 4.73 -18.76 -4.91
CA GLU A 104 4.75 -17.81 -6.04
C GLU A 104 5.31 -18.50 -7.30
N PRO A 105 4.55 -18.52 -8.42
CA PRO A 105 5.01 -19.14 -9.65
C PRO A 105 6.29 -18.49 -10.20
N PRO A 106 7.15 -19.22 -10.93
CA PRO A 106 8.29 -18.63 -11.60
C PRO A 106 7.82 -17.60 -12.63
N LEU A 107 8.58 -16.51 -12.77
CA LEU A 107 8.25 -15.40 -13.67
C LEU A 107 6.91 -14.70 -13.37
N PHE A 108 6.43 -14.80 -12.13
CA PHE A 108 5.17 -14.22 -11.68
C PHE A 108 4.98 -12.75 -12.11
N ALA A 109 5.98 -11.90 -11.84
CA ALA A 109 5.93 -10.47 -12.21
C ALA A 109 5.77 -10.26 -13.72
N ASN A 110 6.42 -11.09 -14.55
CA ASN A 110 6.29 -11.02 -16.00
C ASN A 110 4.86 -11.41 -16.45
N ARG A 111 4.26 -12.41 -15.83
CA ARG A 111 2.89 -12.83 -16.13
C ARG A 111 1.86 -11.78 -15.75
N VAL A 112 2.07 -11.12 -14.61
CA VAL A 112 1.23 -9.99 -14.21
C VAL A 112 1.37 -8.83 -15.19
N SER A 113 2.59 -8.47 -15.59
CA SER A 113 2.80 -7.41 -16.59
C SER A 113 2.23 -7.76 -17.98
N GLU A 114 2.31 -9.01 -18.42
CA GLU A 114 1.63 -9.48 -19.64
C GLU A 114 0.10 -9.35 -19.55
N SER A 115 -0.48 -9.69 -18.41
CA SER A 115 -1.91 -9.52 -18.15
C SER A 115 -2.32 -8.05 -18.20
N LEU A 116 -1.50 -7.14 -17.63
CA LEU A 116 -1.71 -5.71 -17.72
C LEU A 116 -1.63 -5.19 -19.14
N ALA A 117 -0.65 -5.64 -19.92
CA ALA A 117 -0.50 -5.29 -21.33
C ALA A 117 -1.75 -5.67 -22.15
N SER A 118 -2.40 -6.77 -21.81
CA SER A 118 -3.60 -7.23 -22.52
C SER A 118 -4.85 -6.36 -22.30
N VAL A 119 -4.86 -5.52 -21.26
CA VAL A 119 -5.99 -4.62 -20.94
C VAL A 119 -6.11 -3.47 -21.94
N TYR A 120 -4.96 -2.94 -22.35
CA TYR A 120 -4.85 -1.82 -23.27
C TYR A 120 -3.75 -2.09 -24.32
N PRO A 121 -4.00 -3.02 -25.26
CA PRO A 121 -2.98 -3.42 -26.22
C PRO A 121 -2.55 -2.28 -27.16
N ASP A 122 -3.44 -1.33 -27.43
CA ASP A 122 -3.19 -0.17 -28.29
C ASP A 122 -2.40 0.95 -27.61
N LEU A 123 -2.28 0.91 -26.27
CA LEU A 123 -1.57 1.90 -25.47
C LEU A 123 -0.20 1.41 -24.96
N LEU A 124 0.33 0.36 -25.56
CA LEU A 124 1.65 -0.13 -25.22
C LEU A 124 2.74 0.70 -25.90
N PRO A 125 3.86 1.00 -25.20
CA PRO A 125 5.04 1.58 -25.82
C PRO A 125 5.57 0.69 -26.96
N GLN A 126 6.27 1.29 -27.93
CA GLN A 126 6.83 0.57 -29.08
C GLN A 126 7.88 -0.45 -28.66
N GLU A 127 8.65 -0.16 -27.63
CA GLU A 127 9.61 -1.09 -27.04
C GLU A 127 9.04 -1.69 -25.74
N LYS A 128 9.11 -3.02 -25.63
CA LYS A 128 8.65 -3.72 -24.42
C LYS A 128 9.43 -3.34 -23.16
N SER A 129 10.67 -2.90 -23.31
CA SER A 129 11.52 -2.37 -22.24
C SER A 129 10.92 -1.14 -21.57
N ASP A 130 10.20 -0.32 -22.33
CA ASP A 130 9.61 0.93 -21.85
C ASP A 130 8.25 0.71 -21.16
N PHE A 131 7.65 -0.47 -21.35
CA PHE A 131 6.40 -0.84 -20.68
C PHE A 131 6.61 -1.17 -19.20
N ILE A 132 7.67 -1.89 -18.85
CA ILE A 132 7.96 -2.27 -17.47
C ILE A 132 8.94 -1.25 -16.87
N LEU A 133 8.44 -0.39 -15.99
CA LEU A 133 9.26 0.63 -15.31
C LEU A 133 10.12 0.03 -14.20
N SER A 134 9.52 -0.79 -13.34
CA SER A 134 10.23 -1.52 -12.30
C SER A 134 9.50 -2.80 -11.88
N VAL A 135 10.29 -3.76 -11.42
CA VAL A 135 9.81 -4.94 -10.71
C VAL A 135 10.66 -5.07 -9.45
N ASP A 136 10.06 -4.77 -8.32
CA ASP A 136 10.72 -4.86 -7.02
C ASP A 136 10.08 -5.99 -6.22
N LYS A 137 10.93 -6.86 -5.66
CA LYS A 137 10.48 -8.00 -4.87
C LYS A 137 11.12 -7.98 -3.49
N VAL A 138 10.28 -8.02 -2.46
CA VAL A 138 10.70 -8.17 -1.07
C VAL A 138 10.31 -9.57 -0.59
N GLY A 139 11.30 -10.35 -0.21
CA GLY A 139 11.05 -11.68 0.35
C GLY A 139 10.31 -11.60 1.70
N PRO A 140 9.46 -12.59 2.04
CA PRO A 140 8.68 -12.59 3.28
C PRO A 140 9.56 -12.58 4.54
N LYS A 141 10.74 -13.19 4.47
CA LYS A 141 11.71 -13.19 5.59
C LYS A 141 12.24 -11.78 5.86
N VAL A 142 12.63 -11.05 4.82
CA VAL A 142 13.13 -9.67 4.92
C VAL A 142 12.03 -8.74 5.46
N GLY A 143 10.80 -8.88 4.96
CA GLY A 143 9.66 -8.13 5.47
C GLY A 143 9.39 -8.39 6.95
N ALA A 144 9.46 -9.64 7.41
CA ALA A 144 9.29 -9.99 8.81
C ALA A 144 10.40 -9.43 9.71
N GLU A 145 11.66 -9.47 9.27
CA GLU A 145 12.79 -8.87 9.99
C GLU A 145 12.60 -7.35 10.13
N LEU A 146 12.30 -6.65 9.03
CA LEU A 146 12.05 -5.20 9.06
C LEU A 146 10.87 -4.82 9.96
N SER A 147 9.80 -5.61 9.96
CA SER A 147 8.65 -5.39 10.84
C SER A 147 9.02 -5.53 12.32
N SER A 148 9.79 -6.57 12.67
CA SER A 148 10.28 -6.80 14.03
C SER A 148 11.20 -5.67 14.51
N ASP A 149 12.14 -5.27 13.67
CA ASP A 149 13.10 -4.20 13.99
C ASP A 149 12.41 -2.85 14.15
N ALA A 150 11.39 -2.56 13.33
CA ALA A 150 10.60 -1.34 13.47
C ALA A 150 9.85 -1.28 14.81
N VAL A 151 9.25 -2.39 15.25
CA VAL A 151 8.58 -2.47 16.56
C VAL A 151 9.58 -2.28 17.69
N LEU A 152 10.75 -2.93 17.63
CA LEU A 152 11.80 -2.77 18.64
C LEU A 152 12.34 -1.34 18.69
N ALA A 153 12.54 -0.71 17.53
CA ALA A 153 12.98 0.68 17.44
C ALA A 153 11.99 1.64 18.12
N ILE A 154 10.68 1.43 17.91
CA ILE A 154 9.63 2.21 18.58
C ILE A 154 9.68 2.00 20.10
N LEU A 155 9.83 0.76 20.56
CA LEU A 155 9.92 0.47 22.00
C LEU A 155 11.14 1.13 22.63
N TYR A 156 12.31 1.09 21.99
CA TYR A 156 13.52 1.76 22.47
C TYR A 156 13.43 3.29 22.44
N ALA A 157 12.63 3.85 21.53
CA ALA A 157 12.43 5.30 21.45
C ALA A 157 11.46 5.83 22.51
N LEU A 158 10.58 4.99 23.04
CA LEU A 158 9.57 5.35 24.04
C LEU A 158 10.00 5.04 25.49
N GLY A 159 10.99 4.18 25.70
CA GLY A 159 11.51 3.75 27.02
C GLY A 159 12.75 4.49 27.42
#